data_845343ade5de26a8f69ec9e50128d4d0
#
_entry.id   845343ade5de26a8f69ec9e50128d4d0
#
_cell.length_a   1.000
_cell.length_b   1.000
_cell.length_c   1.000
_cell.angle_alpha   90.00
_cell.angle_beta   90.00
_cell.angle_gamma   90.00
#
_symmetry.space_group_name_H-M   'P 1'
#
loop_
_entity.id
_entity.type
_entity.pdbx_description
1 polymer ?
#
loop_
_entity_poly.entity_id
_entity_poly.type
_entity_poly.pdbx_seq_one_letter_code
_entity_poly.pdbx_strand_id
1 'polypeptide(L)'
;MKILHTSDWHLGHVLYNYDRRDEQLSMLDQMAELVQKEQPDVLLLAGDVYDTTQPSASIQTLFSEAILKIHEACQTMRIICIAGNHDSGSKLMIFHSPWERMNVNMLGGVGREADLSDYIFKLEGKGYVVAVPYAADRNMPDDFFKKLQEQVELQNQEHLPVVLMAHLAVSGSDFRGHDNATDVMVGGIDCQSAEVLGDGYDYVALGHIHKAQFVHGTDHRVRYCGTPIPISFDEAMGDQEHGVTIVELNKHGDKPSVRTVPIHNPHPLVTLPLEGFAEWEEVRQQFEAFPDDISAYIRLNVLVDGHLAVGANDEAKQIAARKQCRYCLINAKRKAQLAQSGGLQSLTTTEFQQMTPIEVAKRYLESKGETFDEELTVLFNEVMKGIDDED
;
A
#
# COMPACT_ATOMS: atom_id res chain seq x y z
N MET A 1 21.87 12.42 -0.32
CA MET A 1 21.19 11.54 0.64
C MET A 1 20.68 10.30 -0.07
N LYS A 2 21.04 9.11 0.43
CA LYS A 2 20.55 7.82 -0.08
C LYS A 2 19.57 7.22 0.90
N ILE A 3 18.40 6.86 0.41
CA ILE A 3 17.24 6.44 1.21
C ILE A 3 16.82 5.03 0.81
N LEU A 4 16.55 4.18 1.79
CA LEU A 4 15.77 2.97 1.61
C LEU A 4 14.34 3.24 2.11
N HIS A 5 13.36 3.26 1.21
CA HIS A 5 11.96 3.48 1.52
C HIS A 5 11.19 2.16 1.43
N THR A 6 10.55 1.79 2.52
CA THR A 6 9.69 0.61 2.67
C THR A 6 8.47 0.96 3.52
N SER A 7 7.39 0.19 3.42
CA SER A 7 6.16 0.33 4.22
C SER A 7 5.36 -0.97 4.22
N ASP A 8 4.27 -0.99 4.96
CA ASP A 8 3.22 -2.01 4.86
C ASP A 8 3.80 -3.44 5.02
N TRP A 9 4.61 -3.64 6.08
CA TRP A 9 5.20 -4.95 6.38
C TRP A 9 4.17 -5.97 6.87
N HIS A 10 3.08 -5.50 7.49
CA HIS A 10 2.00 -6.31 8.04
C HIS A 10 2.51 -7.55 8.78
N LEU A 11 3.47 -7.36 9.69
CA LEU A 11 4.03 -8.46 10.47
C LEU A 11 2.94 -9.14 11.30
N GLY A 12 2.85 -10.45 11.17
CA GLY A 12 1.79 -11.25 11.78
C GLY A 12 0.57 -11.48 10.89
N HIS A 13 0.59 -11.00 9.64
CA HIS A 13 -0.46 -11.28 8.67
C HIS A 13 -0.64 -12.79 8.45
N VAL A 14 -1.90 -13.22 8.41
CA VAL A 14 -2.31 -14.62 8.20
C VAL A 14 -3.14 -14.71 6.90
N LEU A 15 -2.67 -15.49 5.95
CA LEU A 15 -3.35 -15.66 4.67
C LEU A 15 -4.21 -16.94 4.69
N TYR A 16 -5.54 -16.83 4.71
CA TYR A 16 -6.48 -17.98 4.72
C TYR A 16 -6.14 -19.05 5.78
N ASN A 17 -5.85 -18.62 7.00
CA ASN A 17 -5.41 -19.43 8.15
C ASN A 17 -3.99 -20.02 8.04
N TYR A 18 -3.21 -19.65 7.05
CA TYR A 18 -1.80 -20.00 6.97
C TYR A 18 -0.95 -18.90 7.60
N ASP A 19 -0.12 -19.28 8.56
CA ASP A 19 0.93 -18.42 9.11
C ASP A 19 1.97 -18.13 8.01
N ARG A 20 2.38 -16.87 7.92
CA ARG A 20 3.33 -16.37 6.91
C ARG A 20 4.69 -16.00 7.50
N ARG A 21 5.01 -16.55 8.65
CA ARG A 21 6.25 -16.24 9.38
C ARG A 21 7.50 -16.49 8.54
N ASP A 22 7.53 -17.56 7.74
CA ASP A 22 8.69 -17.91 6.92
C ASP A 22 8.92 -16.87 5.81
N GLU A 23 7.86 -16.38 5.17
CA GLU A 23 7.95 -15.31 4.16
C GLU A 23 8.39 -14.00 4.80
N GLN A 24 7.85 -13.68 5.98
CA GLN A 24 8.20 -12.46 6.70
C GLN A 24 9.67 -12.49 7.16
N LEU A 25 10.15 -13.61 7.66
CA LEU A 25 11.57 -13.79 7.99
C LEU A 25 12.45 -13.63 6.76
N SER A 26 12.10 -14.30 5.65
CA SER A 26 12.86 -14.19 4.40
C SER A 26 12.89 -12.74 3.87
N MET A 27 11.77 -12.03 3.93
CA MET A 27 11.67 -10.61 3.55
C MET A 27 12.62 -9.75 4.40
N LEU A 28 12.59 -9.92 5.74
CA LEU A 28 13.40 -9.13 6.67
C LEU A 28 14.92 -9.45 6.52
N ASP A 29 15.26 -10.69 6.24
CA ASP A 29 16.64 -11.11 5.96
C ASP A 29 17.16 -10.47 4.69
N GLN A 30 16.40 -10.50 3.59
CA GLN A 30 16.75 -9.85 2.34
C GLN A 30 16.88 -8.33 2.50
N MET A 31 16.06 -7.72 3.37
CA MET A 31 16.15 -6.29 3.67
C MET A 31 17.47 -5.95 4.38
N ALA A 32 17.88 -6.76 5.35
CA ALA A 32 19.18 -6.57 6.02
C ALA A 32 20.37 -6.74 5.03
N GLU A 33 20.32 -7.74 4.16
CA GLU A 33 21.31 -7.93 3.09
C GLU A 33 21.37 -6.74 2.14
N LEU A 34 20.19 -6.20 1.78
CA LEU A 34 20.11 -5.01 0.93
C LEU A 34 20.72 -3.78 1.60
N VAL A 35 20.42 -3.56 2.88
CA VAL A 35 21.01 -2.48 3.69
C VAL A 35 22.52 -2.62 3.75
N GLN A 36 23.05 -3.83 3.96
CA GLN A 36 24.50 -4.09 3.95
C GLN A 36 25.12 -3.75 2.61
N LYS A 37 24.46 -4.07 1.50
CA LYS A 37 24.96 -3.80 0.14
C LYS A 37 24.86 -2.32 -0.22
N GLU A 38 23.74 -1.69 0.06
CA GLU A 38 23.44 -0.34 -0.41
C GLU A 38 23.98 0.76 0.49
N GLN A 39 24.21 0.46 1.79
CA GLN A 39 24.68 1.41 2.80
C GLN A 39 23.91 2.74 2.75
N PRO A 40 22.58 2.76 2.93
CA PRO A 40 21.80 3.97 2.86
C PRO A 40 22.10 4.91 4.04
N ASP A 41 21.86 6.22 3.86
CA ASP A 41 21.96 7.20 4.94
C ASP A 41 20.77 7.08 5.91
N VAL A 42 19.58 6.68 5.38
CA VAL A 42 18.35 6.50 6.17
C VAL A 42 17.48 5.39 5.60
N LEU A 43 16.86 4.62 6.50
CA LEU A 43 15.74 3.73 6.20
C LEU A 43 14.46 4.40 6.69
N LEU A 44 13.47 4.51 5.81
CA LEU A 44 12.13 5.02 6.09
C LEU A 44 11.15 3.84 6.06
N LEU A 45 10.55 3.52 7.23
CA LEU A 45 9.46 2.56 7.34
C LEU A 45 8.15 3.33 7.50
N ALA A 46 7.47 3.54 6.38
CA ALA A 46 6.33 4.46 6.25
C ALA A 46 4.99 3.81 6.68
N GLY A 47 4.93 3.24 7.87
CA GLY A 47 3.71 2.74 8.53
C GLY A 47 3.35 1.29 8.21
N ASP A 48 2.30 0.81 8.87
CA ASP A 48 1.76 -0.55 8.86
C ASP A 48 2.85 -1.60 9.09
N VAL A 49 3.53 -1.42 10.22
CA VAL A 49 4.54 -2.36 10.72
C VAL A 49 3.90 -3.70 11.04
N TYR A 50 2.77 -3.65 11.74
CA TYR A 50 2.01 -4.82 12.17
C TYR A 50 0.70 -4.94 11.40
N ASP A 51 0.20 -6.16 11.27
CA ASP A 51 -1.08 -6.45 10.64
C ASP A 51 -2.28 -6.01 11.51
N THR A 52 -2.09 -5.88 12.81
CA THR A 52 -3.15 -5.50 13.75
C THR A 52 -2.62 -4.60 14.86
N THR A 53 -3.51 -3.79 15.44
CA THR A 53 -3.21 -2.92 16.59
C THR A 53 -2.78 -3.68 17.86
N GLN A 54 -2.94 -5.02 17.87
CA GLN A 54 -2.58 -5.88 19.00
C GLN A 54 -1.69 -7.04 18.57
N PRO A 55 -0.46 -6.78 18.09
CA PRO A 55 0.47 -7.84 17.71
C PRO A 55 0.82 -8.73 18.92
N SER A 56 0.95 -10.01 18.66
CA SER A 56 1.41 -10.96 19.70
C SER A 56 2.85 -10.66 20.15
N ALA A 57 3.25 -11.14 21.32
CA ALA A 57 4.62 -10.97 21.79
C ALA A 57 5.67 -11.54 20.82
N SER A 58 5.36 -12.66 20.16
CA SER A 58 6.25 -13.27 19.16
C SER A 58 6.44 -12.39 17.92
N ILE A 59 5.42 -11.65 17.51
CA ILE A 59 5.50 -10.72 16.37
C ILE A 59 6.26 -9.44 16.76
N GLN A 60 6.06 -8.94 17.98
CA GLN A 60 6.84 -7.82 18.51
C GLN A 60 8.34 -8.18 18.62
N THR A 61 8.65 -9.42 19.04
CA THR A 61 10.02 -9.94 19.06
C THR A 61 10.61 -10.00 17.65
N LEU A 62 9.85 -10.53 16.67
CA LEU A 62 10.27 -10.59 15.27
C LEU A 62 10.63 -9.19 14.74
N PHE A 63 9.81 -8.18 14.98
CA PHE A 63 10.08 -6.81 14.60
C PHE A 63 11.37 -6.29 15.25
N SER A 64 11.52 -6.48 16.56
CA SER A 64 12.69 -6.01 17.30
C SER A 64 13.99 -6.66 16.80
N GLU A 65 13.98 -7.98 16.58
CA GLU A 65 15.11 -8.72 16.02
C GLU A 65 15.46 -8.24 14.61
N ALA A 66 14.44 -7.97 13.77
CA ALA A 66 14.64 -7.45 12.42
C ALA A 66 15.29 -6.06 12.43
N ILE A 67 14.80 -5.13 13.26
CA ILE A 67 15.38 -3.79 13.37
C ILE A 67 16.82 -3.85 13.86
N LEU A 68 17.13 -4.72 14.82
CA LEU A 68 18.51 -4.95 15.30
C LEU A 68 19.40 -5.45 14.15
N LYS A 69 18.97 -6.47 13.43
CA LYS A 69 19.71 -7.04 12.30
C LYS A 69 19.96 -6.02 11.18
N ILE A 70 18.94 -5.22 10.85
CA ILE A 70 19.05 -4.15 9.85
C ILE A 70 20.00 -3.05 10.34
N HIS A 71 19.94 -2.67 11.61
CA HIS A 71 20.87 -1.70 12.20
C HIS A 71 22.32 -2.21 12.21
N GLU A 72 22.54 -3.48 12.56
CA GLU A 72 23.87 -4.11 12.51
C GLU A 72 24.46 -4.11 11.10
N ALA A 73 23.65 -4.24 10.06
CA ALA A 73 24.06 -4.21 8.66
C ALA A 73 24.60 -2.83 8.22
N CYS A 74 24.15 -1.72 8.86
CA CYS A 74 24.64 -0.36 8.63
C CYS A 74 24.43 0.50 9.88
N GLN A 75 25.38 0.49 10.80
CA GLN A 75 25.29 1.18 12.10
C GLN A 75 25.24 2.71 12.01
N THR A 76 25.69 3.29 10.91
CA THR A 76 25.63 4.74 10.67
C THR A 76 24.29 5.21 10.10
N MET A 77 23.50 4.29 9.57
CA MET A 77 22.17 4.57 9.02
C MET A 77 21.21 4.96 10.13
N ARG A 78 20.42 6.01 9.88
CA ARG A 78 19.26 6.31 10.72
C ARG A 78 18.07 5.47 10.26
N ILE A 79 17.34 4.89 11.19
CA ILE A 79 16.06 4.22 10.92
C ILE A 79 14.95 5.12 11.46
N ILE A 80 13.98 5.48 10.63
CA ILE A 80 12.79 6.23 11.04
C ILE A 80 11.57 5.39 10.69
N CYS A 81 10.75 5.11 11.70
CA CYS A 81 9.56 4.29 11.60
C CYS A 81 8.36 5.08 12.11
N ILE A 82 7.30 5.18 11.32
CA ILE A 82 6.04 5.79 11.73
C ILE A 82 4.95 4.72 11.89
N ALA A 83 3.94 5.00 12.70
CA ALA A 83 2.75 4.16 12.78
C ALA A 83 1.86 4.39 11.56
N GLY A 84 1.32 3.29 11.01
CA GLY A 84 0.22 3.32 10.04
C GLY A 84 -1.14 3.15 10.71
N ASN A 85 -2.20 2.92 9.92
CA ASN A 85 -3.56 2.75 10.45
C ASN A 85 -3.80 1.37 11.09
N HIS A 86 -3.01 0.35 10.74
CA HIS A 86 -3.03 -0.96 11.39
C HIS A 86 -2.23 -0.98 12.71
N ASP A 87 -1.38 0.00 12.95
CA ASP A 87 -0.53 0.04 14.12
C ASP A 87 -1.23 0.67 15.32
N SER A 88 -0.85 0.23 16.53
CA SER A 88 -1.09 0.98 17.75
C SER A 88 0.11 1.89 18.01
N GLY A 89 -0.04 3.20 17.77
CA GLY A 89 1.04 4.17 17.97
C GLY A 89 1.64 4.11 19.37
N SER A 90 0.83 3.95 20.42
CA SER A 90 1.31 3.83 21.79
C SER A 90 2.16 2.57 22.01
N LYS A 91 1.84 1.45 21.35
CA LYS A 91 2.64 0.23 21.43
C LYS A 91 3.94 0.33 20.67
N LEU A 92 3.93 0.96 19.50
CA LEU A 92 5.14 1.23 18.72
C LEU A 92 6.14 2.07 19.53
N MET A 93 5.63 2.99 20.35
CA MET A 93 6.42 3.91 21.18
C MET A 93 6.94 3.31 22.50
N ILE A 94 6.52 2.10 22.91
CA ILE A 94 6.89 1.53 24.22
C ILE A 94 8.42 1.53 24.45
N PHE A 95 9.20 1.22 23.43
CA PHE A 95 10.66 1.14 23.50
C PHE A 95 11.36 2.32 22.79
N HIS A 96 10.69 3.45 22.61
CA HIS A 96 11.26 4.60 21.92
C HIS A 96 12.65 5.03 22.46
N SER A 97 12.77 5.21 23.78
CA SER A 97 14.02 5.71 24.38
C SER A 97 15.24 4.80 24.22
N PRO A 98 15.14 3.45 24.34
CA PRO A 98 16.23 2.55 23.96
C PRO A 98 16.59 2.61 22.50
N TRP A 99 15.60 2.65 21.58
CA TRP A 99 15.79 2.69 20.15
C TRP A 99 16.48 3.96 19.67
N GLU A 100 16.10 5.10 20.21
CA GLU A 100 16.68 6.41 19.86
C GLU A 100 18.21 6.44 20.07
N ARG A 101 18.72 5.78 21.10
CA ARG A 101 20.17 5.65 21.36
C ARG A 101 20.92 4.84 20.29
N MET A 102 20.18 4.11 19.47
CA MET A 102 20.68 3.32 18.35
C MET A 102 20.38 3.98 16.99
N ASN A 103 20.10 5.28 16.94
CA ASN A 103 19.64 5.97 15.73
C ASN A 103 18.36 5.40 15.11
N VAL A 104 17.50 4.78 15.92
CA VAL A 104 16.19 4.26 15.50
C VAL A 104 15.10 5.11 16.16
N ASN A 105 14.35 5.84 15.35
CA ASN A 105 13.29 6.74 15.81
C ASN A 105 11.93 6.13 15.46
N MET A 106 11.07 6.03 16.47
CA MET A 106 9.70 5.52 16.34
C MET A 106 8.73 6.66 16.62
N LEU A 107 7.74 6.87 15.73
CA LEU A 107 6.70 7.88 15.89
C LEU A 107 5.32 7.21 15.83
N GLY A 108 4.55 7.34 16.91
CA GLY A 108 3.29 6.62 17.07
C GLY A 108 2.04 7.42 16.71
N GLY A 109 2.11 8.74 16.55
CA GLY A 109 0.95 9.56 16.26
C GLY A 109 1.23 11.05 16.22
N VAL A 110 0.24 11.82 15.81
CA VAL A 110 0.27 13.30 15.79
C VAL A 110 -0.49 13.81 17.00
N GLY A 111 0.21 14.59 17.86
CA GLY A 111 -0.39 15.26 19.00
C GLY A 111 -0.98 16.62 18.60
N ARG A 112 -2.12 17.02 19.18
CA ARG A 112 -2.74 18.32 18.90
C ARG A 112 -1.87 19.52 19.30
N GLU A 113 -1.03 19.36 20.31
CA GLU A 113 -0.09 20.38 20.83
C GLU A 113 1.37 19.92 20.67
N ALA A 114 1.63 19.06 19.67
CA ALA A 114 2.96 18.52 19.43
C ALA A 114 3.91 19.61 18.96
N ASP A 115 5.14 19.58 19.46
CA ASP A 115 6.21 20.41 18.91
C ASP A 115 6.56 19.91 17.49
N LEU A 116 6.55 20.82 16.53
CA LEU A 116 6.90 20.49 15.13
C LEU A 116 8.29 19.87 15.01
N SER A 117 9.21 20.23 15.92
CA SER A 117 10.56 19.68 15.95
C SER A 117 10.61 18.17 16.21
N ASP A 118 9.58 17.58 16.84
CA ASP A 118 9.50 16.14 17.10
C ASP A 118 9.32 15.32 15.80
N TYR A 119 8.88 15.97 14.72
CA TYR A 119 8.64 15.34 13.41
C TYR A 119 9.76 15.62 12.41
N ILE A 120 10.79 16.41 12.76
CA ILE A 120 11.85 16.84 11.85
C ILE A 120 13.18 16.22 12.27
N PHE A 121 13.76 15.42 11.41
CA PHE A 121 15.02 14.70 11.62
C PHE A 121 16.10 15.24 10.68
N LYS A 122 17.07 15.95 11.23
CA LYS A 122 18.26 16.36 10.48
C LYS A 122 19.25 15.20 10.38
N LEU A 123 19.67 14.85 9.17
CA LEU A 123 20.79 13.97 8.89
C LEU A 123 21.99 14.88 8.53
N GLU A 124 22.97 14.94 9.41
CA GLU A 124 24.08 15.90 9.29
C GLU A 124 24.81 15.80 7.94
N GLY A 125 24.85 16.93 7.22
CA GLY A 125 25.45 17.02 5.89
C GLY A 125 24.75 16.23 4.79
N LYS A 126 23.57 15.63 5.05
CA LYS A 126 22.84 14.79 4.11
C LYS A 126 21.46 15.35 3.73
N GLY A 127 20.69 15.84 4.70
CA GLY A 127 19.34 16.34 4.45
C GLY A 127 18.43 16.33 5.67
N TYR A 128 17.15 16.52 5.40
CA TYR A 128 16.09 16.49 6.39
C TYR A 128 15.04 15.47 6.04
N VAL A 129 14.52 14.78 7.05
CA VAL A 129 13.35 13.92 6.93
C VAL A 129 12.26 14.47 7.85
N VAL A 130 11.10 14.77 7.29
CA VAL A 130 9.87 15.08 8.01
C VAL A 130 9.06 13.80 8.08
N ALA A 131 8.74 13.31 9.27
CA ALA A 131 8.08 12.03 9.46
C ALA A 131 6.73 12.22 10.16
N VAL A 132 5.62 11.92 9.46
CA VAL A 132 4.25 12.13 9.94
C VAL A 132 3.53 10.79 10.03
N PRO A 133 3.27 10.28 11.25
CA PRO A 133 2.48 9.06 11.46
C PRO A 133 1.04 9.22 10.96
N TYR A 134 0.37 8.08 10.75
CA TYR A 134 -1.07 8.07 10.46
C TYR A 134 -1.86 8.83 11.53
N ALA A 135 -2.73 9.71 11.08
CA ALA A 135 -3.72 10.36 11.89
C ALA A 135 -5.01 10.51 11.08
N ALA A 136 -6.16 10.20 11.71
CA ALA A 136 -7.43 10.51 11.08
C ALA A 136 -7.56 12.03 10.90
N ASP A 137 -8.18 12.51 9.82
CA ASP A 137 -8.28 13.94 9.45
C ASP A 137 -8.69 14.84 10.61
N ARG A 138 -9.69 14.42 11.39
CA ARG A 138 -10.15 15.14 12.59
C ARG A 138 -9.10 15.33 13.70
N ASN A 139 -7.99 14.59 13.63
CA ASN A 139 -6.89 14.64 14.60
C ASN A 139 -5.67 15.35 14.04
N MET A 140 -5.63 15.59 12.73
CA MET A 140 -4.55 16.32 12.08
C MET A 140 -4.70 17.81 12.39
N PRO A 141 -3.66 18.50 12.91
CA PRO A 141 -3.72 19.95 13.06
C PRO A 141 -3.85 20.66 11.71
N ASP A 142 -4.57 21.79 11.68
CA ASP A 142 -4.73 22.58 10.47
C ASP A 142 -3.37 23.03 9.90
N ASP A 143 -3.22 22.90 8.59
CA ASP A 143 -1.99 23.25 7.85
C ASP A 143 -0.72 22.55 8.36
N PHE A 144 -0.84 21.36 8.94
CA PHE A 144 0.25 20.67 9.62
C PHE A 144 1.47 20.44 8.71
N PHE A 145 1.26 19.89 7.52
CA PHE A 145 2.33 19.64 6.56
C PHE A 145 3.02 20.92 6.11
N LYS A 146 2.24 21.99 5.90
CA LYS A 146 2.77 23.31 5.53
C LYS A 146 3.62 23.90 6.65
N LYS A 147 3.16 23.83 7.89
CA LYS A 147 3.93 24.32 9.05
C LYS A 147 5.24 23.56 9.22
N LEU A 148 5.24 22.24 9.00
CA LEU A 148 6.46 21.43 9.02
C LEU A 148 7.42 21.84 7.90
N GLN A 149 6.92 22.07 6.68
CA GLN A 149 7.72 22.56 5.56
C GLN A 149 8.38 23.91 5.90
N GLU A 150 7.60 24.89 6.35
CA GLU A 150 8.10 26.22 6.77
C GLU A 150 9.18 26.10 7.86
N GLN A 151 8.98 25.20 8.83
CA GLN A 151 9.95 24.99 9.91
C GLN A 151 11.28 24.39 9.39
N VAL A 152 11.23 23.48 8.41
CA VAL A 152 12.43 22.93 7.78
C VAL A 152 13.14 23.99 6.93
N GLU A 153 12.40 24.78 6.14
CA GLU A 153 12.96 25.86 5.31
C GLU A 153 13.77 26.86 6.13
N LEU A 154 13.26 27.23 7.32
CA LEU A 154 13.98 28.12 8.25
C LEU A 154 15.32 27.54 8.73
N GLN A 155 15.44 26.22 8.82
CA GLN A 155 16.62 25.52 9.30
C GLN A 155 17.59 25.13 8.19
N ASN A 156 17.09 24.93 6.95
CA ASN A 156 17.85 24.39 5.82
C ASN A 156 18.64 25.46 5.06
N GLN A 157 19.53 26.17 5.74
CA GLN A 157 20.39 27.20 5.12
C GLN A 157 21.41 26.60 4.13
N GLU A 158 21.71 25.32 4.25
CA GLU A 158 22.66 24.60 3.38
C GLU A 158 22.02 24.08 2.09
N HIS A 159 20.71 24.29 1.90
CA HIS A 159 19.93 23.76 0.77
C HIS A 159 20.10 22.25 0.58
N LEU A 160 20.12 21.50 1.66
CA LEU A 160 20.15 20.05 1.67
C LEU A 160 18.80 19.46 1.26
N PRO A 161 18.77 18.22 0.72
CA PRO A 161 17.52 17.52 0.37
C PRO A 161 16.52 17.47 1.54
N VAL A 162 15.24 17.62 1.22
CA VAL A 162 14.13 17.53 2.19
C VAL A 162 13.14 16.47 1.76
N VAL A 163 12.89 15.50 2.63
CA VAL A 163 11.99 14.37 2.38
C VAL A 163 10.83 14.38 3.37
N LEU A 164 9.62 14.20 2.87
CA LEU A 164 8.45 13.90 3.69
C LEU A 164 8.23 12.39 3.71
N MET A 165 7.96 11.82 4.88
CA MET A 165 7.46 10.48 5.06
C MET A 165 6.09 10.54 5.74
N ALA A 166 5.07 9.88 5.16
CA ALA A 166 3.72 9.85 5.72
C ALA A 166 3.00 8.54 5.40
N HIS A 167 1.93 8.24 6.16
CA HIS A 167 1.07 7.09 5.93
C HIS A 167 -0.37 7.55 5.75
N LEU A 168 -0.81 7.70 4.50
CA LEU A 168 -2.14 8.22 4.15
C LEU A 168 -2.50 7.93 2.68
N ALA A 169 -3.80 8.01 2.35
CA ALA A 169 -4.28 7.93 0.98
C ALA A 169 -4.22 9.29 0.29
N VAL A 170 -3.72 9.32 -0.96
CA VAL A 170 -3.62 10.54 -1.78
C VAL A 170 -4.41 10.37 -3.07
N SER A 171 -5.18 11.40 -3.45
CA SER A 171 -5.93 11.42 -4.71
C SER A 171 -4.99 11.32 -5.92
N GLY A 172 -5.44 10.63 -6.96
CA GLY A 172 -4.61 10.34 -8.14
C GLY A 172 -3.79 9.06 -8.03
N SER A 173 -3.96 8.29 -6.94
CA SER A 173 -3.38 6.97 -6.77
C SER A 173 -4.24 5.86 -7.38
N ASP A 174 -3.61 4.75 -7.75
CA ASP A 174 -4.28 3.52 -8.17
C ASP A 174 -4.50 2.61 -6.96
N PHE A 175 -5.75 2.46 -6.54
CA PHE A 175 -6.16 1.65 -5.39
C PHE A 175 -6.50 0.19 -5.74
N ARG A 176 -6.33 -0.24 -6.99
CA ARG A 176 -6.62 -1.62 -7.38
C ARG A 176 -5.71 -2.60 -6.66
N GLY A 177 -6.30 -3.65 -6.11
CA GLY A 177 -5.59 -4.65 -5.32
C GLY A 177 -5.45 -4.32 -3.83
N HIS A 178 -5.86 -3.15 -3.39
CA HIS A 178 -5.93 -2.85 -1.96
C HIS A 178 -7.13 -3.57 -1.33
N ASP A 179 -6.90 -4.40 -0.31
CA ASP A 179 -7.90 -5.33 0.25
C ASP A 179 -9.17 -4.65 0.78
N ASN A 180 -9.08 -3.38 1.14
CA ASN A 180 -10.20 -2.57 1.59
C ASN A 180 -10.59 -1.51 0.55
N ALA A 181 -10.69 -1.89 -0.74
CA ALA A 181 -11.20 -0.99 -1.77
C ALA A 181 -12.59 -0.39 -1.43
N THR A 182 -13.32 -1.00 -0.47
CA THR A 182 -14.53 -0.45 0.14
C THR A 182 -14.24 0.60 1.21
N ASP A 183 -13.08 0.60 1.84
CA ASP A 183 -12.66 1.62 2.83
C ASP A 183 -12.02 2.83 2.14
N VAL A 184 -11.50 2.64 0.94
CA VAL A 184 -11.08 3.73 0.04
C VAL A 184 -12.27 4.15 -0.82
N MET A 185 -13.38 4.52 -0.19
CA MET A 185 -14.52 5.08 -0.91
C MET A 185 -14.17 6.49 -1.38
N VAL A 186 -14.02 6.62 -2.69
CA VAL A 186 -14.11 7.91 -3.38
C VAL A 186 -15.43 8.55 -2.95
N GLY A 187 -15.36 9.51 -2.01
CA GLY A 187 -16.51 10.24 -1.49
C GLY A 187 -16.86 10.01 -0.02
N GLY A 188 -16.10 9.24 0.76
CA GLY A 188 -16.44 8.96 2.17
C GLY A 188 -15.28 8.78 3.13
N ILE A 189 -14.01 8.69 2.73
CA ILE A 189 -12.87 8.56 3.62
C ILE A 189 -11.68 9.33 3.05
N ASP A 190 -11.17 10.24 3.84
CA ASP A 190 -9.80 10.71 4.08
C ASP A 190 -8.76 10.57 2.94
N CYS A 191 -9.18 10.66 1.66
CA CYS A 191 -8.25 10.75 0.55
C CYS A 191 -7.83 12.22 0.39
N GLN A 192 -6.61 12.53 0.78
CA GLN A 192 -6.11 13.90 0.72
C GLN A 192 -5.63 14.29 -0.67
N SER A 193 -5.79 15.57 -1.03
CA SER A 193 -5.15 16.10 -2.22
C SER A 193 -3.62 16.09 -2.06
N ALA A 194 -2.88 15.77 -3.13
CA ALA A 194 -1.42 15.86 -3.11
C ALA A 194 -0.91 17.27 -2.77
N GLU A 195 -1.72 18.30 -3.01
CA GLU A 195 -1.41 19.70 -2.69
C GLU A 195 -1.28 19.95 -1.18
N VAL A 196 -2.03 19.19 -0.34
CA VAL A 196 -1.97 19.30 1.12
C VAL A 196 -0.58 18.94 1.66
N LEU A 197 0.14 18.05 0.96
CA LEU A 197 1.49 17.64 1.35
C LEU A 197 2.53 18.75 1.17
N GLY A 198 2.20 19.82 0.44
CA GLY A 198 3.15 20.88 0.08
C GLY A 198 4.04 20.54 -1.10
N ASP A 199 4.77 21.55 -1.60
CA ASP A 199 5.64 21.47 -2.77
C ASP A 199 7.14 21.62 -2.47
N GLY A 200 7.50 21.88 -1.22
CA GLY A 200 8.90 22.06 -0.77
C GLY A 200 9.65 20.77 -0.43
N TYR A 201 9.09 19.59 -0.70
CA TYR A 201 9.76 18.31 -0.50
C TYR A 201 10.32 17.77 -1.82
N ASP A 202 11.59 17.33 -1.82
CA ASP A 202 12.24 16.73 -3.00
C ASP A 202 11.73 15.32 -3.28
N TYR A 203 11.30 14.62 -2.23
CA TYR A 203 10.67 13.30 -2.31
C TYR A 203 9.65 13.13 -1.18
N VAL A 204 8.52 12.52 -1.51
CA VAL A 204 7.49 12.15 -0.53
C VAL A 204 7.36 10.64 -0.52
N ALA A 205 7.77 10.05 0.61
CA ALA A 205 7.75 8.60 0.87
C ALA A 205 6.43 8.22 1.54
N LEU A 206 5.52 7.58 0.81
CA LEU A 206 4.20 7.19 1.31
C LEU A 206 4.10 5.67 1.57
N GLY A 207 3.41 5.30 2.65
CA GLY A 207 2.80 3.99 2.88
C GLY A 207 1.28 4.07 2.81
N HIS A 208 0.58 2.97 3.07
CA HIS A 208 -0.85 2.75 3.06
C HIS A 208 -1.36 2.08 1.77
N ILE A 209 -0.90 2.46 0.60
CA ILE A 209 -1.29 1.81 -0.66
C ILE A 209 -0.27 0.75 -1.02
N HIS A 210 -0.73 -0.50 -1.09
CA HIS A 210 0.13 -1.67 -1.25
C HIS A 210 0.77 -1.80 -2.64
N LYS A 211 0.29 -1.01 -3.62
CA LYS A 211 0.83 -0.96 -4.97
C LYS A 211 1.94 0.08 -5.09
N ALA A 212 3.14 -0.36 -5.47
CA ALA A 212 4.25 0.53 -5.76
C ALA A 212 3.93 1.44 -6.95
N GLN A 213 3.88 2.77 -6.73
CA GLN A 213 3.48 3.72 -7.77
C GLN A 213 3.90 5.15 -7.43
N PHE A 214 4.08 5.97 -8.46
CA PHE A 214 4.06 7.42 -8.31
C PHE A 214 2.61 7.94 -8.36
N VAL A 215 2.28 8.89 -7.50
CA VAL A 215 0.99 9.57 -7.55
C VAL A 215 0.93 10.43 -8.82
N HIS A 216 -0.16 10.31 -9.56
CA HIS A 216 -0.34 11.05 -10.80
C HIS A 216 -0.34 12.57 -10.55
N GLY A 217 0.27 13.33 -11.45
CA GLY A 217 0.31 14.79 -11.37
C GLY A 217 1.35 15.39 -10.40
N THR A 218 2.21 14.58 -9.78
CA THR A 218 3.19 15.02 -8.77
C THR A 218 4.65 15.11 -9.27
N ASP A 219 4.85 15.15 -10.58
CA ASP A 219 6.17 15.18 -11.24
C ASP A 219 7.15 14.12 -10.72
N HIS A 220 6.65 12.91 -10.44
CA HIS A 220 7.40 11.77 -9.89
C HIS A 220 8.06 12.04 -8.53
N ARG A 221 7.48 12.95 -7.76
CA ARG A 221 7.97 13.33 -6.43
C ARG A 221 7.29 12.54 -5.31
N VAL A 222 6.00 12.24 -5.43
CA VAL A 222 5.20 11.52 -4.44
C VAL A 222 5.07 10.05 -4.84
N ARG A 223 5.51 9.14 -3.95
CA ARG A 223 5.55 7.70 -4.25
C ARG A 223 5.11 6.83 -3.08
N TYR A 224 4.29 5.84 -3.39
CA TYR A 224 4.10 4.65 -2.56
C TYR A 224 5.16 3.61 -2.92
N CYS A 225 5.85 3.03 -1.93
CA CYS A 225 6.75 1.90 -2.19
C CYS A 225 6.00 0.58 -2.36
N GLY A 226 4.76 0.49 -1.86
CA GLY A 226 3.97 -0.73 -1.81
C GLY A 226 4.46 -1.72 -0.76
N THR A 227 3.78 -2.87 -0.66
CA THR A 227 4.20 -3.97 0.21
C THR A 227 5.46 -4.64 -0.31
N PRO A 228 6.43 -5.00 0.55
CA PRO A 228 7.63 -5.73 0.12
C PRO A 228 7.36 -7.11 -0.46
N ILE A 229 6.33 -7.79 0.04
CA ILE A 229 5.77 -9.05 -0.47
C ILE A 229 4.25 -8.95 -0.51
N PRO A 230 3.56 -9.57 -1.48
CA PRO A 230 2.09 -9.45 -1.58
C PRO A 230 1.41 -10.03 -0.36
N ILE A 231 0.42 -9.36 0.20
CA ILE A 231 -0.40 -9.84 1.32
C ILE A 231 -1.75 -10.39 0.85
N SER A 232 -2.15 -10.15 -0.39
CA SER A 232 -3.37 -10.70 -0.98
C SER A 232 -3.14 -11.25 -2.39
N PHE A 233 -4.08 -12.09 -2.87
CA PHE A 233 -4.04 -12.58 -4.24
C PHE A 233 -4.26 -11.48 -5.28
N ASP A 234 -4.97 -10.42 -4.93
CA ASP A 234 -5.26 -9.34 -5.85
C ASP A 234 -4.03 -8.45 -6.06
N GLU A 235 -3.18 -8.32 -5.03
CA GLU A 235 -1.85 -7.69 -5.15
C GLU A 235 -0.87 -8.54 -5.97
N ALA A 236 -0.92 -9.86 -5.84
CA ALA A 236 -0.05 -10.78 -6.58
C ALA A 236 -0.43 -10.93 -8.05
N MET A 237 -1.61 -10.41 -8.47
CA MET A 237 -2.07 -10.47 -9.85
C MET A 237 -1.56 -9.27 -10.67
N GLY A 238 -0.97 -9.55 -11.82
CA GLY A 238 -0.48 -8.56 -12.75
C GLY A 238 1.02 -8.27 -12.62
N ASP A 239 1.48 -7.21 -13.29
CA ASP A 239 2.90 -6.84 -13.39
C ASP A 239 3.38 -6.01 -12.17
N GLN A 240 2.83 -6.24 -10.98
CA GLN A 240 3.24 -5.52 -9.78
C GLN A 240 4.57 -6.08 -9.26
N GLU A 241 5.59 -5.24 -9.21
CA GLU A 241 6.84 -5.57 -8.53
C GLU A 241 6.70 -5.26 -7.04
N HIS A 242 6.77 -6.31 -6.20
CA HIS A 242 6.88 -6.17 -4.75
C HIS A 242 8.35 -6.03 -4.35
N GLY A 243 8.61 -5.11 -3.44
CA GLY A 243 9.99 -4.84 -3.03
C GLY A 243 10.13 -3.58 -2.20
N VAL A 244 11.32 -3.01 -2.23
CA VAL A 244 11.64 -1.75 -1.57
C VAL A 244 12.13 -0.72 -2.59
N THR A 245 12.04 0.55 -2.23
CA THR A 245 12.47 1.65 -3.10
C THR A 245 13.77 2.25 -2.60
N ILE A 246 14.78 2.34 -3.46
CA ILE A 246 16.01 3.10 -3.21
C ILE A 246 15.87 4.45 -3.90
N VAL A 247 16.13 5.51 -3.14
CA VAL A 247 16.06 6.90 -3.62
C VAL A 247 17.39 7.59 -3.37
N GLU A 248 17.88 8.31 -4.36
CA GLU A 248 19.09 9.13 -4.24
C GLU A 248 18.77 10.59 -4.57
N LEU A 249 19.13 11.48 -3.65
CA LEU A 249 18.98 12.92 -3.73
C LEU A 249 20.33 13.60 -3.50
N ASN A 250 20.71 14.56 -4.37
CA ASN A 250 21.99 15.27 -4.22
C ASN A 250 21.82 16.58 -3.45
N LYS A 251 20.86 17.42 -3.83
CA LYS A 251 20.58 18.70 -3.17
C LYS A 251 19.09 19.03 -3.27
N HIS A 252 18.66 20.01 -2.50
CA HIS A 252 17.29 20.52 -2.56
C HIS A 252 16.94 21.08 -3.95
N GLY A 253 15.76 20.73 -4.44
CA GLY A 253 15.26 21.08 -5.77
C GLY A 253 15.68 20.11 -6.89
N ASP A 254 16.56 19.14 -6.64
CA ASP A 254 16.90 18.12 -7.63
C ASP A 254 15.79 17.05 -7.74
N LYS A 255 15.62 16.51 -8.95
CA LYS A 255 14.75 15.34 -9.14
C LYS A 255 15.36 14.10 -8.49
N PRO A 256 14.56 13.30 -7.77
CA PRO A 256 15.06 12.06 -7.16
C PRO A 256 15.40 11.01 -8.23
N SER A 257 16.51 10.31 -8.03
CA SER A 257 16.76 9.04 -8.73
C SER A 257 16.11 7.92 -7.94
N VAL A 258 15.17 7.22 -8.55
CA VAL A 258 14.33 6.22 -7.87
C VAL A 258 14.41 4.89 -8.59
N ARG A 259 14.65 3.81 -7.84
CA ARG A 259 14.59 2.44 -8.35
C ARG A 259 13.94 1.50 -7.35
N THR A 260 13.18 0.55 -7.83
CA THR A 260 12.66 -0.56 -7.03
C THR A 260 13.66 -1.69 -6.98
N VAL A 261 13.83 -2.31 -5.82
CA VAL A 261 14.60 -3.53 -5.62
C VAL A 261 13.63 -4.62 -5.19
N PRO A 262 13.41 -5.66 -6.02
CA PRO A 262 12.45 -6.70 -5.71
C PRO A 262 12.89 -7.51 -4.49
N ILE A 263 11.89 -7.94 -3.69
CA ILE A 263 12.05 -8.90 -2.59
C ILE A 263 11.45 -10.23 -3.03
N HIS A 264 12.24 -11.29 -2.94
CA HIS A 264 11.79 -12.63 -3.29
C HIS A 264 10.87 -13.19 -2.21
N ASN A 265 9.66 -13.59 -2.62
CA ASN A 265 8.72 -14.32 -1.76
C ASN A 265 8.92 -15.84 -1.96
N PRO A 266 9.36 -16.61 -0.93
CA PRO A 266 9.59 -18.05 -1.07
C PRO A 266 8.31 -18.87 -1.30
N HIS A 267 7.13 -18.29 -1.00
CA HIS A 267 5.83 -18.90 -1.18
C HIS A 267 4.91 -17.99 -1.99
N PRO A 268 5.06 -17.98 -3.34
CA PRO A 268 4.26 -17.07 -4.19
C PRO A 268 2.76 -17.37 -4.09
N LEU A 269 1.96 -16.32 -4.31
CA LEU A 269 0.51 -16.41 -4.44
C LEU A 269 0.17 -16.66 -5.92
N VAL A 270 -0.43 -17.81 -6.20
CA VAL A 270 -0.74 -18.25 -7.57
C VAL A 270 -2.24 -18.40 -7.73
N THR A 271 -2.79 -17.81 -8.77
CA THR A 271 -4.19 -17.99 -9.16
C THR A 271 -4.26 -18.90 -10.38
N LEU A 272 -5.15 -19.88 -10.37
CA LEU A 272 -5.41 -20.77 -11.51
C LEU A 272 -6.85 -20.61 -11.98
N PRO A 273 -7.10 -20.43 -13.29
CA PRO A 273 -6.09 -20.23 -14.33
C PRO A 273 -5.29 -18.95 -14.10
N LEU A 274 -4.13 -18.83 -14.73
CA LEU A 274 -3.26 -17.65 -14.59
C LEU A 274 -3.95 -16.37 -15.06
N GLU A 275 -4.88 -16.48 -15.99
CA GLU A 275 -5.68 -15.36 -16.48
C GLU A 275 -7.17 -15.70 -16.45
N GLY A 276 -7.99 -14.76 -15.96
CA GLY A 276 -9.44 -14.84 -15.99
C GLY A 276 -10.04 -15.93 -15.11
N PHE A 277 -11.10 -16.57 -15.62
CA PHE A 277 -11.88 -17.61 -14.95
C PHE A 277 -12.18 -18.74 -15.95
N ALA A 278 -12.20 -20.00 -15.49
CA ALA A 278 -12.56 -21.15 -16.28
C ALA A 278 -13.57 -22.04 -15.56
N GLU A 279 -14.19 -23.00 -16.26
CA GLU A 279 -15.09 -23.98 -15.64
C GLU A 279 -14.32 -24.90 -14.69
N TRP A 280 -15.03 -25.43 -13.68
CA TRP A 280 -14.40 -26.23 -12.62
C TRP A 280 -13.51 -27.36 -13.15
N GLU A 281 -13.97 -28.09 -14.15
CA GLU A 281 -13.23 -29.23 -14.72
C GLU A 281 -11.87 -28.80 -15.30
N GLU A 282 -11.81 -27.65 -15.97
CA GLU A 282 -10.57 -27.11 -16.52
C GLU A 282 -9.64 -26.61 -15.40
N VAL A 283 -10.19 -25.87 -14.42
CA VAL A 283 -9.42 -25.39 -13.27
C VAL A 283 -8.85 -26.55 -12.46
N ARG A 284 -9.64 -27.60 -12.26
CA ARG A 284 -9.23 -28.83 -11.58
C ARG A 284 -8.05 -29.50 -12.29
N GLN A 285 -8.11 -29.64 -13.61
CA GLN A 285 -7.01 -30.19 -14.41
C GLN A 285 -5.74 -29.35 -14.32
N GLN A 286 -5.86 -28.03 -14.39
CA GLN A 286 -4.71 -27.12 -14.19
C GLN A 286 -4.13 -27.25 -12.78
N PHE A 287 -4.96 -27.39 -11.74
CA PHE A 287 -4.49 -27.59 -10.39
C PHE A 287 -3.85 -28.97 -10.18
N GLU A 288 -4.37 -30.02 -10.78
CA GLU A 288 -3.71 -31.33 -10.78
C GLU A 288 -2.35 -31.31 -11.48
N ALA A 289 -2.22 -30.52 -12.55
CA ALA A 289 -0.98 -30.36 -13.31
C ALA A 289 0.02 -29.39 -12.61
N PHE A 290 -0.39 -28.64 -11.58
CA PHE A 290 0.50 -27.76 -10.83
C PHE A 290 1.64 -28.60 -10.20
N PRO A 291 2.92 -28.16 -10.25
CA PRO A 291 4.06 -28.93 -9.73
C PRO A 291 3.90 -29.33 -8.26
N ASP A 292 4.28 -30.56 -7.93
CA ASP A 292 4.11 -31.10 -6.57
C ASP A 292 5.11 -30.52 -5.56
N ASP A 293 6.27 -30.04 -6.03
CA ASP A 293 7.40 -29.53 -5.26
C ASP A 293 7.42 -28.01 -5.07
N ILE A 294 6.47 -27.30 -5.67
CA ILE A 294 6.37 -25.84 -5.51
C ILE A 294 5.53 -25.51 -4.28
N SER A 295 6.15 -24.85 -3.31
CA SER A 295 5.44 -24.28 -2.16
C SER A 295 4.85 -22.93 -2.55
N ALA A 296 3.53 -22.90 -2.79
CA ALA A 296 2.79 -21.71 -3.19
C ALA A 296 1.41 -21.68 -2.51
N TYR A 297 0.83 -20.49 -2.37
CA TYR A 297 -0.58 -20.33 -2.02
C TYR A 297 -1.41 -20.37 -3.29
N ILE A 298 -2.51 -21.12 -3.29
CA ILE A 298 -3.32 -21.35 -4.49
C ILE A 298 -4.74 -20.80 -4.31
N ARG A 299 -5.13 -19.91 -5.21
CA ARG A 299 -6.51 -19.48 -5.46
C ARG A 299 -7.00 -20.08 -6.76
N LEU A 300 -8.22 -20.60 -6.76
CA LEU A 300 -8.85 -21.18 -7.95
C LEU A 300 -9.98 -20.26 -8.44
N ASN A 301 -9.84 -19.67 -9.61
CA ASN A 301 -10.85 -18.82 -10.24
C ASN A 301 -11.81 -19.64 -11.08
N VAL A 302 -13.03 -19.87 -10.57
CA VAL A 302 -14.01 -20.77 -11.19
C VAL A 302 -15.20 -20.01 -11.75
N LEU A 303 -15.52 -20.29 -13.02
CA LEU A 303 -16.71 -19.78 -13.69
C LEU A 303 -17.90 -20.71 -13.43
N VAL A 304 -19.00 -20.15 -12.96
CA VAL A 304 -20.22 -20.91 -12.63
C VAL A 304 -21.46 -20.36 -13.34
N ASP A 305 -22.40 -21.23 -13.71
CA ASP A 305 -23.70 -20.80 -14.22
C ASP A 305 -24.65 -20.34 -13.09
N GLY A 306 -24.61 -21.00 -11.93
CA GLY A 306 -25.40 -20.67 -10.74
C GLY A 306 -24.63 -20.90 -9.46
N HIS A 307 -24.26 -22.15 -9.19
CA HIS A 307 -23.52 -22.54 -7.98
C HIS A 307 -22.27 -23.34 -8.35
N LEU A 308 -21.29 -23.30 -7.45
CA LEU A 308 -20.10 -24.13 -7.55
C LEU A 308 -20.50 -25.63 -7.55
N ALA A 309 -19.78 -26.45 -8.30
CA ALA A 309 -19.99 -27.90 -8.32
C ALA A 309 -19.91 -28.48 -6.90
N VAL A 310 -20.84 -29.39 -6.59
CA VAL A 310 -20.88 -30.08 -5.30
C VAL A 310 -19.58 -30.87 -5.12
N GLY A 311 -18.92 -30.69 -4.00
CA GLY A 311 -17.65 -31.37 -3.70
C GLY A 311 -16.39 -30.69 -4.24
N ALA A 312 -16.48 -29.61 -5.04
CA ALA A 312 -15.32 -28.93 -5.63
C ALA A 312 -14.25 -28.48 -4.59
N ASN A 313 -14.67 -27.96 -3.46
CA ASN A 313 -13.76 -27.60 -2.36
C ASN A 313 -13.04 -28.81 -1.76
N ASP A 314 -13.73 -29.96 -1.62
CA ASP A 314 -13.12 -31.15 -1.06
C ASP A 314 -12.17 -31.82 -2.07
N GLU A 315 -12.49 -31.79 -3.36
CA GLU A 315 -11.57 -32.19 -4.42
C GLU A 315 -10.32 -31.32 -4.46
N ALA A 316 -10.48 -29.98 -4.37
CA ALA A 316 -9.35 -29.07 -4.31
C ALA A 316 -8.42 -29.34 -3.11
N LYS A 317 -8.97 -29.59 -1.92
CA LYS A 317 -8.21 -29.99 -0.75
C LYS A 317 -7.48 -31.34 -0.94
N GLN A 318 -8.11 -32.30 -1.59
CA GLN A 318 -7.51 -33.62 -1.89
C GLN A 318 -6.34 -33.49 -2.89
N ILE A 319 -6.46 -32.61 -3.89
CA ILE A 319 -5.37 -32.31 -4.81
C ILE A 319 -4.22 -31.68 -4.06
N ALA A 320 -4.48 -30.61 -3.27
CA ALA A 320 -3.47 -29.92 -2.48
C ALA A 320 -2.73 -30.83 -1.48
N ALA A 321 -3.45 -31.78 -0.86
CA ALA A 321 -2.88 -32.72 0.11
C ALA A 321 -1.76 -33.62 -0.47
N ARG A 322 -1.62 -33.68 -1.78
CA ARG A 322 -0.57 -34.45 -2.49
C ARG A 322 0.59 -33.58 -2.96
N LYS A 323 0.54 -32.27 -2.68
CA LYS A 323 1.49 -31.25 -3.15
C LYS A 323 2.04 -30.44 -1.98
N GLN A 324 3.12 -29.71 -2.22
CA GLN A 324 3.65 -28.76 -1.23
C GLN A 324 2.88 -27.44 -1.19
N CYS A 325 1.97 -27.20 -2.12
CA CYS A 325 1.17 -25.98 -2.17
C CYS A 325 0.11 -25.94 -1.07
N ARG A 326 -0.35 -24.72 -0.77
CA ARG A 326 -1.37 -24.41 0.23
C ARG A 326 -2.63 -23.92 -0.49
N TYR A 327 -3.65 -24.76 -0.54
CA TYR A 327 -4.94 -24.35 -1.12
C TYR A 327 -5.64 -23.34 -0.21
N CYS A 328 -6.01 -22.19 -0.73
CA CYS A 328 -6.65 -21.10 0.00
C CYS A 328 -8.16 -21.09 -0.23
N LEU A 329 -8.59 -20.85 -1.47
CA LEU A 329 -10.02 -20.73 -1.78
C LEU A 329 -10.34 -21.02 -3.25
N ILE A 330 -11.63 -21.27 -3.50
CA ILE A 330 -12.25 -21.11 -4.81
C ILE A 330 -12.94 -19.75 -4.86
N ASN A 331 -12.51 -18.90 -5.80
CA ASN A 331 -13.16 -17.66 -6.15
C ASN A 331 -14.13 -17.93 -7.33
N ALA A 332 -15.43 -18.03 -7.03
CA ALA A 332 -16.44 -18.35 -8.02
C ALA A 332 -17.11 -17.10 -8.57
N LYS A 333 -17.16 -16.95 -9.90
CA LYS A 333 -17.84 -15.84 -10.60
C LYS A 333 -18.91 -16.38 -11.53
N ARG A 334 -20.09 -15.75 -11.56
CA ARG A 334 -21.18 -16.17 -12.46
C ARG A 334 -20.90 -15.73 -13.89
N LYS A 335 -21.17 -16.60 -14.89
CA LYS A 335 -21.05 -16.29 -16.33
C LYS A 335 -21.85 -15.03 -16.72
N ALA A 336 -23.05 -14.86 -16.15
CA ALA A 336 -23.88 -13.67 -16.37
C ALA A 336 -23.21 -12.36 -15.92
N GLN A 337 -22.41 -12.38 -14.86
CA GLN A 337 -21.69 -11.21 -14.37
C GLN A 337 -20.50 -10.83 -15.28
N LEU A 338 -19.84 -11.82 -15.87
CA LEU A 338 -18.78 -11.59 -16.85
C LEU A 338 -19.30 -11.01 -18.17
N ALA A 339 -20.47 -11.47 -18.62
CA ALA A 339 -21.13 -10.93 -19.80
C ALA A 339 -21.54 -9.44 -19.61
N GLN A 340 -21.91 -9.07 -18.38
CA GLN A 340 -22.22 -7.67 -18.05
C GLN A 340 -20.98 -6.80 -17.90
N SER A 341 -19.88 -7.32 -17.34
CA SER A 341 -18.62 -6.60 -17.23
C SER A 341 -17.85 -6.47 -18.54
N GLY A 342 -18.06 -7.38 -19.50
CA GLY A 342 -17.51 -7.29 -20.85
C GLY A 342 -18.19 -6.24 -21.77
N GLY A 343 -19.33 -5.70 -21.36
CA GLY A 343 -20.03 -4.59 -22.04
C GLY A 343 -19.63 -3.20 -21.54
N LEU A 344 -19.04 -3.11 -20.37
CA LEU A 344 -18.46 -1.87 -19.85
C LEU A 344 -16.99 -1.82 -20.26
N GLN A 345 -16.70 -1.18 -21.39
CA GLN A 345 -15.34 -0.72 -21.69
C GLN A 345 -14.85 0.04 -20.46
N SER A 346 -13.76 -0.44 -19.86
CA SER A 346 -13.06 0.28 -18.81
C SER A 346 -12.66 1.64 -19.38
N LEU A 347 -13.33 2.70 -18.96
CA LEU A 347 -12.96 4.04 -19.32
C LEU A 347 -11.53 4.29 -18.84
N THR A 348 -10.71 4.81 -19.71
CA THR A 348 -9.42 5.37 -19.27
C THR A 348 -9.70 6.59 -18.37
N THR A 349 -8.79 6.91 -17.47
CA THR A 349 -8.89 8.09 -16.60
C THR A 349 -9.14 9.38 -17.40
N THR A 350 -8.56 9.47 -18.60
CA THR A 350 -8.71 10.60 -19.52
C THR A 350 -10.14 10.68 -20.10
N GLU A 351 -10.74 9.54 -20.44
CA GLU A 351 -12.14 9.51 -20.93
C GLU A 351 -13.12 9.85 -19.80
N PHE A 352 -12.86 9.37 -18.59
CA PHE A 352 -13.69 9.69 -17.42
C PHE A 352 -13.64 11.19 -17.07
N GLN A 353 -12.48 11.83 -17.16
CA GLN A 353 -12.30 13.27 -16.93
C GLN A 353 -12.95 14.16 -18.00
N GLN A 354 -13.21 13.62 -19.20
CA GLN A 354 -13.89 14.34 -20.29
C GLN A 354 -15.41 14.16 -20.26
N MET A 355 -15.93 13.28 -19.40
CA MET A 355 -17.36 13.05 -19.29
C MET A 355 -18.04 14.11 -18.43
N THR A 356 -19.21 14.52 -18.87
CA THR A 356 -20.10 15.39 -18.08
C THR A 356 -20.68 14.59 -16.89
N PRO A 357 -21.02 15.25 -15.75
CA PRO A 357 -21.63 14.59 -14.62
C PRO A 357 -22.87 13.73 -14.96
N ILE A 358 -23.64 14.18 -15.93
CA ILE A 358 -24.84 13.45 -16.39
C ILE A 358 -24.49 12.19 -17.19
N GLU A 359 -23.38 12.19 -17.95
CA GLU A 359 -22.89 11.01 -18.65
C GLU A 359 -22.35 9.96 -17.68
N VAL A 360 -21.69 10.40 -16.61
CA VAL A 360 -21.24 9.52 -15.53
C VAL A 360 -22.44 8.88 -14.82
N ALA A 361 -23.45 9.66 -14.46
CA ALA A 361 -24.69 9.17 -13.82
C ALA A 361 -25.45 8.18 -14.72
N LYS A 362 -25.55 8.47 -16.01
CA LYS A 362 -26.15 7.54 -17.01
C LYS A 362 -25.45 6.20 -17.03
N ARG A 363 -24.13 6.21 -17.19
CA ARG A 363 -23.34 4.96 -17.25
C ARG A 363 -23.38 4.19 -15.94
N TYR A 364 -23.40 4.88 -14.81
CA TYR A 364 -23.53 4.23 -13.52
C TYR A 364 -24.84 3.44 -13.41
N LEU A 365 -25.98 4.04 -13.77
CA LEU A 365 -27.27 3.36 -13.73
C LEU A 365 -27.36 2.23 -14.76
N GLU A 366 -26.85 2.44 -15.99
CA GLU A 366 -26.73 1.37 -16.99
C GLU A 366 -25.91 0.19 -16.46
N SER A 367 -24.84 0.46 -15.69
CA SER A 367 -24.03 -0.59 -15.06
C SER A 367 -24.77 -1.39 -13.99
N LYS A 368 -25.82 -0.81 -13.41
CA LYS A 368 -26.73 -1.46 -12.45
C LYS A 368 -27.92 -2.15 -13.12
N GLY A 369 -28.05 -2.05 -14.45
CA GLY A 369 -29.17 -2.59 -15.21
C GLY A 369 -30.41 -1.70 -15.10
N GLU A 370 -30.26 -0.43 -14.69
CA GLU A 370 -31.30 0.56 -14.59
C GLU A 370 -31.22 1.54 -15.76
N THR A 371 -32.35 2.09 -16.17
CA THR A 371 -32.41 3.09 -17.25
C THR A 371 -32.45 4.49 -16.68
N PHE A 372 -31.62 5.35 -17.22
CA PHE A 372 -31.63 6.80 -16.93
C PHE A 372 -32.68 7.46 -17.82
N ASP A 373 -33.90 7.60 -17.30
CA ASP A 373 -35.07 8.13 -18.02
C ASP A 373 -35.13 9.67 -18.03
N GLU A 374 -36.18 10.22 -18.67
CA GLU A 374 -36.35 11.67 -18.77
C GLU A 374 -36.66 12.32 -17.40
N GLU A 375 -37.34 11.62 -16.49
CA GLU A 375 -37.63 12.12 -15.12
C GLU A 375 -36.34 12.27 -14.31
N LEU A 376 -35.48 11.26 -14.34
CA LEU A 376 -34.16 11.29 -13.69
C LEU A 376 -33.24 12.37 -14.32
N THR A 377 -33.35 12.59 -15.63
CA THR A 377 -32.59 13.66 -16.32
C THR A 377 -32.99 15.03 -15.81
N VAL A 378 -34.29 15.28 -15.63
CA VAL A 378 -34.81 16.56 -15.11
C VAL A 378 -34.37 16.78 -13.67
N LEU A 379 -34.54 15.76 -12.83
CA LEU A 379 -34.14 15.80 -11.41
C LEU A 379 -32.65 16.05 -11.23
N PHE A 380 -31.82 15.36 -12.02
CA PHE A 380 -30.36 15.52 -11.99
C PHE A 380 -29.94 16.95 -12.37
N ASN A 381 -30.55 17.52 -13.42
CA ASN A 381 -30.27 18.89 -13.83
C ASN A 381 -30.77 19.95 -12.82
N GLU A 382 -31.85 19.68 -12.10
CA GLU A 382 -32.30 20.56 -11.00
C GLU A 382 -31.32 20.57 -9.83
N VAL A 383 -30.80 19.40 -9.44
CA VAL A 383 -29.80 19.27 -8.37
C VAL A 383 -28.50 19.96 -8.76
N MET A 384 -28.04 19.77 -10.00
CA MET A 384 -26.79 20.41 -10.47
C MET A 384 -26.91 21.94 -10.51
N LYS A 385 -28.08 22.50 -10.89
CA LYS A 385 -28.32 23.96 -10.83
C LYS A 385 -28.30 24.50 -9.39
N GLY A 386 -28.76 23.72 -8.42
CA GLY A 386 -28.69 24.11 -7.01
C GLY A 386 -27.27 24.17 -6.46
N ILE A 387 -26.34 23.37 -7.00
CA ILE A 387 -24.92 23.37 -6.61
C ILE A 387 -24.19 24.58 -7.22
N ASP A 388 -24.48 24.93 -8.48
CA ASP A 388 -23.86 26.08 -9.16
C ASP A 388 -24.34 27.45 -8.62
N ASP A 389 -25.46 27.50 -7.89
CA ASP A 389 -26.00 28.73 -7.26
C ASP A 389 -25.50 28.96 -5.82
N GLU A 390 -24.73 28.02 -5.20
CA GLU A 390 -24.16 28.14 -3.86
C GLU A 390 -22.66 28.49 -3.83
N ASP A 391 -21.98 28.61 -4.99
CA ASP A 391 -20.62 29.11 -5.15
C ASP A 391 -20.68 30.60 -5.61
#